data_08993fb91b3c6d333530de839946dbc5
#
_entry.id   08993fb91b3c6d333530de839946dbc5
#
_cell.length_a   1.000
_cell.length_b   1.000
_cell.length_c   1.000
_cell.angle_alpha   90.00
_cell.angle_beta   90.00
_cell.angle_gamma   90.00
#
_symmetry.space_group_name_H-M   'P 1'
#
loop_
_entity.id
_entity.type
_entity.pdbx_description
1 polymer ?
#
loop_
_entity_poly.entity_id
_entity_poly.type
_entity_poly.pdbx_seq_one_letter_code
_entity_poly.pdbx_strand_id
1 'polypeptide(L)'
;MKTIAQSKLRKIHAKGHIPALFLSVVMLSLVLLSACNTDSGNMASSTSTVVPAPVIDSTLKNQGDMQLHTFQQWIALMQQYNGNTTTFQQQYDTDQQALNNATTEDAYKSALAKLNAHEEAIKVPAMKTESQSIQHQLQQEVVSWSQTHQYHDDYNNTNYPLGFEYGPNGIGDLVQQELNTAQTLADYQQSIEDLNMYLTNLQAMMTNAADNTPYNNVHQTDLQLMQHYGFMNKKVVVVSLHEQAMRIYQDGKLVNAFLVTTGRPDRPSLPGTWWVEGKKSPTVFKANVPPTSPYWYPDTPINYAMQYHSDGYFLHDSWWRANYGPGTNFPHQDASGDPFSAQGSHGCVNLAKDNAAWLYNFVQLYTRVLIY
;
A
#
# COMPACT_ATOMS: atom_id res chain seq x y z
N MET A 1 20.66 -17.63 19.62
CA MET A 1 19.42 -17.64 20.41
C MET A 1 18.68 -16.35 20.09
N LYS A 2 17.58 -16.49 19.34
CA LYS A 2 16.75 -15.41 18.86
C LYS A 2 15.81 -14.96 19.99
N THR A 3 15.88 -13.70 20.39
CA THR A 3 14.76 -13.04 21.04
C THR A 3 14.51 -11.75 20.31
N ILE A 4 13.69 -11.84 19.27
CA ILE A 4 13.14 -10.70 18.57
C ILE A 4 12.05 -10.15 19.49
N ALA A 5 12.26 -8.95 20.00
CA ALA A 5 11.23 -8.20 20.69
C ALA A 5 10.07 -7.98 19.71
N GLN A 6 8.94 -8.59 20.00
CA GLN A 6 7.67 -8.28 19.34
C GLN A 6 7.30 -6.83 19.68
N SER A 7 7.63 -5.91 18.77
CA SER A 7 7.03 -4.59 18.81
C SER A 7 5.55 -4.78 18.48
N LYS A 8 4.69 -4.49 19.45
CA LYS A 8 3.24 -4.43 19.24
C LYS A 8 2.96 -3.37 18.19
N LEU A 9 2.64 -3.79 16.98
CA LEU A 9 1.99 -2.94 15.98
C LEU A 9 0.74 -2.34 16.63
N ARG A 10 0.84 -1.09 17.05
CA ARG A 10 -0.33 -0.33 17.46
C ARG A 10 -1.15 -0.04 16.22
N LYS A 11 -2.29 -0.71 16.09
CA LYS A 11 -3.34 -0.34 15.15
C LYS A 11 -3.73 1.10 15.42
N ILE A 12 -3.15 2.03 14.69
CA ILE A 12 -3.59 3.42 14.69
C ILE A 12 -4.65 3.51 13.60
N HIS A 13 -5.91 3.50 14.02
CA HIS A 13 -7.03 3.82 13.14
C HIS A 13 -6.92 5.30 12.76
N ALA A 14 -6.24 5.60 11.66
CA ALA A 14 -6.40 6.87 11.00
C ALA A 14 -7.76 6.84 10.30
N LYS A 15 -8.78 7.46 10.89
CA LYS A 15 -10.02 7.82 10.20
C LYS A 15 -9.73 8.91 9.19
N GLY A 16 -9.07 8.55 8.11
CA GLY A 16 -9.02 9.33 6.89
C GLY A 16 -9.89 8.59 5.88
N HIS A 17 -11.09 9.10 5.59
CA HIS A 17 -11.89 8.60 4.49
C HIS A 17 -11.15 8.85 3.19
N ILE A 18 -10.47 7.83 2.67
CA ILE A 18 -10.10 7.76 1.25
C ILE A 18 -11.38 7.23 0.58
N PRO A 19 -11.93 7.94 -0.43
CA PRO A 19 -13.06 7.41 -1.15
C PRO A 19 -12.59 6.16 -1.90
N ALA A 20 -13.06 5.02 -1.45
CA ALA A 20 -13.02 3.80 -2.25
C ALA A 20 -13.70 4.11 -3.58
N LEU A 21 -12.99 3.90 -4.68
CA LEU A 21 -13.56 3.98 -6.02
C LEU A 21 -14.52 2.79 -6.17
N PHE A 22 -15.73 2.95 -5.64
CA PHE A 22 -16.81 2.05 -5.97
C PHE A 22 -17.16 2.25 -7.44
N LEU A 23 -16.97 1.21 -8.23
CA LEU A 23 -17.54 1.10 -9.56
C LEU A 23 -19.06 1.28 -9.42
N SER A 24 -19.56 2.46 -9.77
CA SER A 24 -21.00 2.78 -9.76
C SER A 24 -21.67 1.97 -10.88
N VAL A 25 -22.24 0.84 -10.53
CA VAL A 25 -23.21 0.17 -11.39
C VAL A 25 -24.50 0.99 -11.32
N VAL A 26 -24.78 1.72 -12.39
CA VAL A 26 -26.03 2.46 -12.59
C VAL A 26 -27.17 1.44 -12.68
N MET A 27 -27.98 1.36 -11.63
CA MET A 27 -29.25 0.66 -11.67
C MET A 27 -30.25 1.48 -12.49
N LEU A 28 -30.53 1.03 -13.68
CA LEU A 28 -31.65 1.53 -14.49
C LEU A 28 -32.92 0.77 -14.07
N SER A 29 -33.73 1.37 -13.23
CA SER A 29 -35.02 0.83 -12.81
C SER A 29 -36.03 1.05 -13.94
N LEU A 30 -36.41 -0.03 -14.65
CA LEU A 30 -37.59 -0.03 -15.52
C LEU A 30 -38.84 -0.37 -14.69
N VAL A 31 -39.67 0.64 -14.49
CA VAL A 31 -41.00 0.46 -13.96
C VAL A 31 -41.91 0.06 -15.13
N LEU A 32 -42.40 -1.15 -15.14
CA LEU A 32 -43.50 -1.59 -16.04
C LEU A 32 -44.82 -1.59 -15.25
N LEU A 33 -45.62 -0.60 -15.55
CA LEU A 33 -47.04 -0.58 -15.18
C LEU A 33 -47.80 -1.56 -16.08
N SER A 34 -48.45 -2.58 -15.50
CA SER A 34 -49.46 -3.37 -16.20
C SER A 34 -50.83 -3.10 -15.60
N ALA A 35 -51.69 -2.67 -16.47
CA ALA A 35 -53.08 -2.32 -16.18
C ALA A 35 -53.95 -3.56 -15.93
N CYS A 36 -54.87 -3.41 -14.99
CA CYS A 36 -55.96 -4.34 -14.74
C CYS A 36 -56.96 -4.37 -15.92
N ASN A 37 -57.37 -5.55 -16.29
CA ASN A 37 -58.60 -5.70 -17.02
C ASN A 37 -59.53 -6.69 -16.27
N THR A 38 -60.68 -6.20 -15.88
CA THR A 38 -61.77 -6.96 -15.24
C THR A 38 -62.61 -7.59 -16.31
N ASP A 39 -62.90 -8.89 -16.21
CA ASP A 39 -64.07 -9.42 -16.82
C ASP A 39 -64.74 -10.50 -15.93
N SER A 40 -66.07 -10.36 -15.78
CA SER A 40 -66.89 -11.14 -14.88
C SER A 40 -67.53 -12.32 -15.67
N GLY A 41 -67.27 -13.53 -15.22
CA GLY A 41 -67.96 -14.72 -15.73
C GLY A 41 -68.17 -15.75 -14.64
N ASN A 42 -69.38 -15.83 -14.18
CA ASN A 42 -69.87 -16.73 -13.14
C ASN A 42 -70.17 -18.13 -13.72
N MET A 43 -69.42 -19.17 -13.32
CA MET A 43 -69.84 -20.56 -13.41
C MET A 43 -69.33 -21.37 -12.23
N ALA A 44 -70.24 -21.89 -11.45
CA ALA A 44 -70.00 -22.83 -10.37
C ALA A 44 -69.47 -24.16 -10.92
N SER A 45 -68.27 -24.57 -10.49
CA SER A 45 -67.82 -25.95 -10.67
C SER A 45 -67.02 -26.36 -9.42
N SER A 46 -67.21 -27.58 -8.99
CA SER A 46 -66.71 -28.30 -7.85
C SER A 46 -65.23 -27.94 -7.51
N THR A 47 -65.00 -27.34 -6.36
CA THR A 47 -63.75 -27.02 -5.82
C THR A 47 -63.02 -28.27 -5.33
N SER A 48 -62.20 -28.85 -6.19
CA SER A 48 -61.03 -29.51 -5.73
C SER A 48 -60.11 -28.41 -5.20
N THR A 49 -59.86 -28.30 -3.89
CA THR A 49 -58.90 -27.39 -3.30
C THR A 49 -57.50 -27.86 -3.69
N VAL A 50 -57.07 -27.39 -4.86
CA VAL A 50 -55.62 -27.42 -5.19
C VAL A 50 -54.98 -26.45 -4.22
N VAL A 51 -54.30 -26.96 -3.20
CA VAL A 51 -53.39 -26.15 -2.34
C VAL A 51 -52.34 -25.57 -3.29
N PRO A 52 -52.26 -24.24 -3.42
CA PRO A 52 -51.23 -23.65 -4.28
C PRO A 52 -49.86 -24.16 -3.81
N ALA A 53 -49.03 -24.61 -4.74
CA ALA A 53 -47.66 -24.97 -4.41
C ALA A 53 -47.02 -23.77 -3.68
N PRO A 54 -46.26 -23.98 -2.60
CA PRO A 54 -45.66 -22.91 -1.82
C PRO A 54 -44.76 -22.08 -2.74
N VAL A 55 -45.17 -20.84 -2.98
CA VAL A 55 -44.41 -19.90 -3.81
C VAL A 55 -43.32 -19.34 -2.93
N ILE A 56 -42.05 -19.60 -3.27
CA ILE A 56 -40.87 -18.98 -2.58
C ILE A 56 -40.94 -17.46 -2.78
N ASP A 57 -40.83 -16.71 -1.69
CA ASP A 57 -40.91 -15.25 -1.69
C ASP A 57 -39.89 -14.65 -2.69
N SER A 58 -40.35 -13.66 -3.47
CA SER A 58 -39.50 -13.02 -4.49
C SER A 58 -38.31 -12.27 -3.90
N THR A 59 -38.44 -11.72 -2.68
CA THR A 59 -37.36 -11.06 -1.97
C THR A 59 -36.26 -12.07 -1.64
N LEU A 60 -36.62 -13.26 -1.21
CA LEU A 60 -35.71 -14.33 -0.89
C LEU A 60 -34.97 -14.84 -2.15
N LYS A 61 -35.66 -14.94 -3.29
CA LYS A 61 -35.03 -15.28 -4.58
C LYS A 61 -34.02 -14.21 -4.99
N ASN A 62 -34.39 -12.93 -4.90
CA ASN A 62 -33.47 -11.83 -5.20
C ASN A 62 -32.22 -11.86 -4.31
N GLN A 63 -32.34 -12.24 -3.03
CA GLN A 63 -31.21 -12.44 -2.16
C GLN A 63 -30.28 -13.56 -2.65
N GLY A 64 -30.85 -14.68 -3.08
CA GLY A 64 -30.07 -15.79 -3.65
C GLY A 64 -29.31 -15.38 -4.89
N ASP A 65 -29.96 -14.67 -5.83
CA ASP A 65 -29.34 -14.20 -7.07
C ASP A 65 -28.21 -13.20 -6.79
N MET A 66 -28.44 -12.27 -5.88
CA MET A 66 -27.38 -11.32 -5.45
C MET A 66 -26.17 -12.04 -4.84
N GLN A 67 -26.43 -13.04 -3.99
CA GLN A 67 -25.35 -13.78 -3.33
C GLN A 67 -24.57 -14.66 -4.31
N LEU A 68 -25.24 -15.31 -5.25
CA LEU A 68 -24.58 -16.03 -6.34
C LEU A 68 -23.68 -15.09 -7.16
N HIS A 69 -24.19 -13.91 -7.51
CA HIS A 69 -23.41 -12.92 -8.23
C HIS A 69 -22.17 -12.49 -7.45
N THR A 70 -22.30 -12.23 -6.15
CA THR A 70 -21.18 -11.87 -5.28
C THR A 70 -20.13 -13.00 -5.20
N PHE A 71 -20.59 -14.24 -5.04
CA PHE A 71 -19.68 -15.40 -5.01
C PHE A 71 -18.92 -15.55 -6.33
N GLN A 72 -19.61 -15.36 -7.45
CA GLN A 72 -18.98 -15.38 -8.78
C GLN A 72 -17.93 -14.28 -8.95
N GLN A 73 -18.16 -13.08 -8.40
CA GLN A 73 -17.16 -11.99 -8.41
C GLN A 73 -15.90 -12.37 -7.64
N TRP A 74 -16.01 -13.02 -6.48
CA TRP A 74 -14.86 -13.51 -5.73
C TRP A 74 -14.09 -14.60 -6.48
N ILE A 75 -14.79 -15.52 -7.15
CA ILE A 75 -14.16 -16.54 -8.01
C ILE A 75 -13.39 -15.85 -9.15
N ALA A 76 -14.01 -14.87 -9.82
CA ALA A 76 -13.39 -14.12 -10.91
C ALA A 76 -12.16 -13.34 -10.45
N LEU A 77 -12.21 -12.69 -9.27
CA LEU A 77 -11.07 -12.02 -8.66
C LEU A 77 -9.91 -13.00 -8.45
N MET A 78 -10.18 -14.15 -7.86
CA MET A 78 -9.15 -15.16 -7.62
C MET A 78 -8.55 -15.71 -8.93
N GLN A 79 -9.37 -15.88 -9.98
CA GLN A 79 -8.92 -16.28 -11.32
C GLN A 79 -8.04 -15.22 -11.97
N GLN A 80 -8.38 -13.94 -11.83
CA GLN A 80 -7.60 -12.82 -12.35
C GLN A 80 -6.15 -12.87 -11.88
N TYR A 81 -5.92 -13.32 -10.66
CA TYR A 81 -4.59 -13.47 -10.06
C TYR A 81 -4.05 -14.90 -10.12
N ASN A 82 -4.55 -15.72 -11.05
CA ASN A 82 -4.12 -17.10 -11.29
C ASN A 82 -4.29 -18.05 -10.08
N GLY A 83 -5.25 -17.77 -9.19
CA GLY A 83 -5.58 -18.65 -8.07
C GLY A 83 -6.33 -19.89 -8.48
N ASN A 84 -6.22 -20.95 -7.67
CA ASN A 84 -6.97 -22.20 -7.91
C ASN A 84 -8.42 -22.06 -7.42
N THR A 85 -9.35 -21.96 -8.35
CA THR A 85 -10.79 -21.78 -8.08
C THR A 85 -11.62 -23.04 -8.17
N THR A 86 -11.01 -24.20 -8.43
CA THR A 86 -11.74 -25.45 -8.73
C THR A 86 -12.76 -25.81 -7.66
N THR A 87 -12.40 -25.79 -6.40
CA THR A 87 -13.30 -26.09 -5.28
C THR A 87 -14.44 -25.08 -5.17
N PHE A 88 -14.13 -23.80 -5.31
CA PHE A 88 -15.11 -22.73 -5.20
C PHE A 88 -16.10 -22.74 -6.36
N GLN A 89 -15.63 -23.06 -7.57
CA GLN A 89 -16.52 -23.22 -8.74
C GLN A 89 -17.48 -24.40 -8.53
N GLN A 90 -17.00 -25.53 -8.03
CA GLN A 90 -17.86 -26.68 -7.72
C GLN A 90 -18.90 -26.35 -6.63
N GLN A 91 -18.50 -25.59 -5.61
CA GLN A 91 -19.43 -25.12 -4.56
C GLN A 91 -20.49 -24.19 -5.15
N TYR A 92 -20.08 -23.23 -5.98
CA TYR A 92 -20.98 -22.31 -6.67
C TYR A 92 -22.03 -23.07 -7.49
N ASP A 93 -21.59 -24.02 -8.34
CA ASP A 93 -22.48 -24.80 -9.19
C ASP A 93 -23.47 -25.63 -8.36
N THR A 94 -23.00 -26.22 -7.24
CA THR A 94 -23.83 -26.99 -6.31
C THR A 94 -24.87 -26.12 -5.61
N ASP A 95 -24.48 -24.94 -5.13
CA ASP A 95 -25.36 -24.00 -4.44
C ASP A 95 -26.39 -23.42 -5.39
N GLN A 96 -26.02 -23.08 -6.61
CA GLN A 96 -26.94 -22.62 -7.65
C GLN A 96 -27.99 -23.70 -7.97
N GLN A 97 -27.58 -24.95 -8.11
CA GLN A 97 -28.52 -26.08 -8.32
C GLN A 97 -29.46 -26.29 -7.12
N ALA A 98 -28.93 -26.16 -5.89
CA ALA A 98 -29.72 -26.30 -4.67
C ALA A 98 -30.82 -25.20 -4.57
N LEU A 99 -30.45 -23.94 -4.89
CA LEU A 99 -31.42 -22.84 -4.93
C LEU A 99 -32.49 -23.06 -6.01
N ASN A 100 -32.07 -23.45 -7.22
CA ASN A 100 -32.99 -23.69 -8.36
C ASN A 100 -33.95 -24.87 -8.11
N ASN A 101 -33.53 -25.90 -7.39
CA ASN A 101 -34.29 -27.09 -7.09
C ASN A 101 -35.13 -26.97 -5.80
N ALA A 102 -34.99 -25.90 -5.04
CA ALA A 102 -35.77 -25.70 -3.81
C ALA A 102 -37.26 -25.51 -4.13
N THR A 103 -38.10 -26.38 -3.57
CA THR A 103 -39.56 -26.33 -3.75
C THR A 103 -40.30 -25.71 -2.57
N THR A 104 -39.60 -25.47 -1.46
CA THR A 104 -40.16 -24.84 -0.25
C THR A 104 -39.24 -23.69 0.21
N GLU A 105 -39.81 -22.73 0.94
CA GLU A 105 -39.05 -21.60 1.50
C GLU A 105 -37.93 -22.07 2.46
N ASP A 106 -38.21 -23.11 3.27
CA ASP A 106 -37.20 -23.63 4.22
C ASP A 106 -36.03 -24.31 3.48
N ALA A 107 -36.31 -25.04 2.39
CA ALA A 107 -35.29 -25.62 1.54
C ALA A 107 -34.45 -24.52 0.88
N TYR A 108 -35.08 -23.45 0.40
CA TYR A 108 -34.39 -22.31 -0.20
C TYR A 108 -33.53 -21.57 0.82
N LYS A 109 -34.05 -21.29 2.02
CA LYS A 109 -33.29 -20.67 3.12
C LYS A 109 -32.08 -21.51 3.52
N SER A 110 -32.24 -22.83 3.56
CA SER A 110 -31.13 -23.75 3.85
C SER A 110 -30.05 -23.72 2.76
N ALA A 111 -30.43 -23.69 1.48
CA ALA A 111 -29.51 -23.56 0.36
C ALA A 111 -28.80 -22.19 0.38
N LEU A 112 -29.52 -21.10 0.62
CA LEU A 112 -28.97 -19.76 0.74
C LEU A 112 -27.99 -19.65 1.90
N ALA A 113 -28.24 -20.29 3.03
CA ALA A 113 -27.31 -20.30 4.15
C ALA A 113 -25.98 -21.02 3.80
N LYS A 114 -26.03 -22.08 2.99
CA LYS A 114 -24.82 -22.76 2.50
C LYS A 114 -24.05 -21.88 1.51
N LEU A 115 -24.75 -21.28 0.56
CA LEU A 115 -24.15 -20.33 -0.39
C LEU A 115 -23.43 -19.20 0.35
N ASN A 116 -24.07 -18.58 1.36
CA ASN A 116 -23.46 -17.53 2.17
C ASN A 116 -22.17 -18.02 2.88
N ALA A 117 -22.18 -19.26 3.38
CA ALA A 117 -21.00 -19.85 4.03
C ALA A 117 -19.85 -20.10 3.04
N HIS A 118 -20.15 -20.57 1.83
CA HIS A 118 -19.14 -20.78 0.78
C HIS A 118 -18.58 -19.46 0.24
N GLU A 119 -19.45 -18.45 0.05
CA GLU A 119 -19.03 -17.10 -0.34
C GLU A 119 -18.15 -16.45 0.72
N GLU A 120 -18.47 -16.59 2.00
CA GLU A 120 -17.61 -16.09 3.07
C GLU A 120 -16.25 -16.79 3.08
N ALA A 121 -16.24 -18.10 2.82
CA ALA A 121 -15.01 -18.91 2.86
C ALA A 121 -14.00 -18.57 1.75
N ILE A 122 -14.43 -18.03 0.59
CA ILE A 122 -13.52 -17.65 -0.50
C ILE A 122 -12.80 -16.32 -0.27
N LYS A 123 -13.36 -15.42 0.54
CA LYS A 123 -12.86 -14.03 0.67
C LYS A 123 -11.38 -13.96 1.04
N VAL A 124 -11.00 -14.65 2.10
CA VAL A 124 -9.60 -14.66 2.55
C VAL A 124 -8.68 -15.33 1.53
N PRO A 125 -8.97 -16.52 0.98
CA PRO A 125 -8.18 -17.10 -0.11
C PRO A 125 -8.02 -16.21 -1.33
N ALA A 126 -9.09 -15.52 -1.77
CA ALA A 126 -9.03 -14.63 -2.92
C ALA A 126 -8.11 -13.43 -2.68
N MET A 127 -8.28 -12.73 -1.55
CA MET A 127 -7.43 -11.60 -1.18
C MET A 127 -5.98 -12.00 -0.95
N LYS A 128 -5.75 -13.18 -0.36
CA LYS A 128 -4.39 -13.74 -0.24
C LYS A 128 -3.75 -13.96 -1.61
N THR A 129 -4.50 -14.51 -2.56
CA THR A 129 -4.01 -14.73 -3.93
C THR A 129 -3.65 -13.42 -4.61
N GLU A 130 -4.52 -12.41 -4.49
CA GLU A 130 -4.27 -11.06 -5.00
C GLU A 130 -3.00 -10.45 -4.39
N SER A 131 -2.90 -10.42 -3.06
CA SER A 131 -1.74 -9.84 -2.37
C SER A 131 -0.43 -10.52 -2.76
N GLN A 132 -0.40 -11.85 -2.86
CA GLN A 132 0.77 -12.60 -3.31
C GLN A 132 1.14 -12.29 -4.77
N SER A 133 0.16 -12.10 -5.65
CA SER A 133 0.39 -11.75 -7.04
C SER A 133 1.00 -10.35 -7.18
N ILE A 134 0.49 -9.37 -6.43
CA ILE A 134 1.04 -8.00 -6.44
C ILE A 134 2.45 -7.98 -5.82
N GLN A 135 2.68 -8.72 -4.73
CA GLN A 135 4.02 -8.88 -4.15
C GLN A 135 5.01 -9.43 -5.19
N HIS A 136 4.62 -10.47 -5.90
CA HIS A 136 5.46 -11.07 -6.94
C HIS A 136 5.75 -10.10 -8.09
N GLN A 137 4.74 -9.31 -8.50
CA GLN A 137 4.92 -8.25 -9.49
C GLN A 137 5.94 -7.22 -9.02
N LEU A 138 5.80 -6.71 -7.79
CA LEU A 138 6.75 -5.75 -7.21
C LEU A 138 8.18 -6.31 -7.21
N GLN A 139 8.36 -7.55 -6.77
CA GLN A 139 9.67 -8.21 -6.76
C GLN A 139 10.26 -8.35 -8.16
N GLN A 140 9.45 -8.73 -9.15
CA GLN A 140 9.88 -8.85 -10.54
C GLN A 140 10.28 -7.51 -11.14
N GLU A 141 9.50 -6.44 -10.90
CA GLU A 141 9.81 -5.10 -11.39
C GLU A 141 11.12 -4.58 -10.79
N VAL A 142 11.32 -4.76 -9.48
CA VAL A 142 12.58 -4.39 -8.80
C VAL A 142 13.78 -5.12 -9.41
N VAL A 143 13.69 -6.45 -9.54
CA VAL A 143 14.79 -7.27 -10.08
C VAL A 143 15.10 -6.90 -11.53
N SER A 144 14.07 -6.78 -12.36
CA SER A 144 14.23 -6.44 -13.77
C SER A 144 14.86 -5.06 -13.96
N TRP A 145 14.41 -4.07 -13.17
CA TRP A 145 14.91 -2.71 -13.26
C TRP A 145 16.35 -2.59 -12.75
N SER A 146 16.67 -3.20 -11.64
CA SER A 146 17.99 -3.15 -11.00
C SER A 146 19.11 -3.83 -11.84
N GLN A 147 18.75 -4.77 -12.72
CA GLN A 147 19.71 -5.40 -13.63
C GLN A 147 20.25 -4.42 -14.69
N THR A 148 19.45 -3.45 -15.08
CA THR A 148 19.81 -2.48 -16.15
C THR A 148 20.12 -1.09 -15.60
N HIS A 149 19.82 -0.82 -14.33
CA HIS A 149 20.01 0.47 -13.68
C HIS A 149 20.92 0.28 -12.44
N GLN A 150 22.18 0.64 -12.62
CA GLN A 150 23.21 0.50 -11.61
C GLN A 150 23.92 1.83 -11.40
N TYR A 151 24.28 2.13 -10.16
CA TYR A 151 25.19 3.20 -9.82
C TYR A 151 26.63 2.64 -9.84
N HIS A 152 27.49 3.23 -10.67
CA HIS A 152 28.92 2.93 -10.64
C HIS A 152 29.58 3.81 -9.59
N ASP A 153 30.18 3.18 -8.60
CA ASP A 153 30.95 3.88 -7.56
C ASP A 153 32.43 3.88 -7.95
N ASP A 154 32.93 5.07 -8.32
CA ASP A 154 34.35 5.26 -8.71
C ASP A 154 35.31 5.10 -7.52
N TYR A 155 34.85 5.22 -6.27
CA TYR A 155 35.65 5.12 -5.08
C TYR A 155 36.17 3.70 -4.81
N ASN A 156 35.30 2.70 -4.97
CA ASN A 156 35.65 1.29 -4.79
C ASN A 156 35.51 0.44 -6.08
N ASN A 157 35.25 1.08 -7.23
CA ASN A 157 35.07 0.46 -8.53
C ASN A 157 34.03 -0.67 -8.52
N THR A 158 32.88 -0.41 -7.89
CA THR A 158 31.81 -1.37 -7.74
C THR A 158 30.49 -0.82 -8.32
N ASN A 159 29.71 -1.68 -8.95
CA ASN A 159 28.37 -1.34 -9.39
C ASN A 159 27.33 -1.77 -8.35
N TYR A 160 26.47 -0.85 -7.95
CA TYR A 160 25.39 -1.07 -7.01
C TYR A 160 24.03 -1.04 -7.74
N PRO A 161 23.18 -2.03 -7.55
CA PRO A 161 21.84 -2.01 -8.12
C PRO A 161 21.03 -0.86 -7.51
N LEU A 162 20.34 -0.09 -8.35
CA LEU A 162 19.39 0.93 -7.92
C LEU A 162 18.02 0.30 -7.59
N GLY A 163 17.21 0.98 -6.79
CA GLY A 163 15.90 0.48 -6.35
C GLY A 163 15.97 -0.56 -5.22
N PHE A 164 17.14 -0.71 -4.59
CA PHE A 164 17.35 -1.63 -3.47
C PHE A 164 16.43 -1.35 -2.28
N GLU A 165 15.90 -0.15 -2.16
CA GLU A 165 14.95 0.27 -1.13
C GLU A 165 13.63 -0.52 -1.22
N TYR A 166 13.28 -0.99 -2.41
CA TYR A 166 12.12 -1.85 -2.66
C TYR A 166 12.45 -3.35 -2.55
N GLY A 167 13.72 -3.68 -2.38
CA GLY A 167 14.23 -5.04 -2.25
C GLY A 167 14.19 -5.61 -0.82
N PRO A 168 14.87 -6.76 -0.61
CA PRO A 168 14.81 -7.51 0.65
C PRO A 168 15.22 -6.72 1.91
N ASN A 169 16.24 -5.88 1.87
CA ASN A 169 16.64 -5.10 3.06
C ASN A 169 15.76 -3.86 3.31
N GLY A 170 14.85 -3.56 2.40
CA GLY A 170 13.91 -2.44 2.46
C GLY A 170 12.49 -2.90 2.70
N ILE A 171 11.56 -2.33 1.93
CA ILE A 171 10.13 -2.65 2.07
C ILE A 171 9.79 -4.10 1.70
N GLY A 172 10.63 -4.78 0.92
CA GLY A 172 10.40 -6.18 0.55
C GLY A 172 10.32 -7.10 1.78
N ASP A 173 11.17 -6.92 2.78
CA ASP A 173 11.12 -7.66 4.05
C ASP A 173 9.88 -7.26 4.88
N LEU A 174 9.50 -5.98 4.90
CA LEU A 174 8.32 -5.51 5.63
C LEU A 174 7.05 -6.14 5.07
N VAL A 175 6.86 -6.10 3.76
CA VAL A 175 5.73 -6.73 3.06
C VAL A 175 5.70 -8.24 3.31
N GLN A 176 6.87 -8.91 3.24
CA GLN A 176 6.95 -10.35 3.50
C GLN A 176 6.53 -10.69 4.94
N GLN A 177 6.94 -9.91 5.93
CA GLN A 177 6.55 -10.11 7.32
C GLN A 177 5.04 -9.85 7.52
N GLU A 178 4.50 -8.82 6.90
CA GLU A 178 3.09 -8.50 6.92
C GLU A 178 2.25 -9.65 6.36
N LEU A 179 2.56 -10.12 5.16
CA LEU A 179 1.87 -11.26 4.53
C LEU A 179 2.01 -12.57 5.30
N ASN A 180 3.15 -12.81 5.96
CA ASN A 180 3.35 -13.99 6.79
C ASN A 180 2.48 -13.97 8.06
N THR A 181 2.06 -12.82 8.52
CA THR A 181 1.24 -12.64 9.72
C THR A 181 -0.24 -12.41 9.43
N ALA A 182 -0.59 -12.07 8.19
CA ALA A 182 -1.96 -11.82 7.75
C ALA A 182 -2.82 -13.09 7.86
N GLN A 183 -3.99 -12.97 8.47
CA GLN A 183 -4.94 -14.07 8.70
C GLN A 183 -6.38 -13.70 8.34
N THR A 184 -6.73 -12.43 8.40
CA THR A 184 -8.08 -11.95 8.20
C THR A 184 -8.24 -11.22 6.86
N LEU A 185 -9.48 -11.06 6.41
CA LEU A 185 -9.80 -10.24 5.23
C LEU A 185 -9.20 -8.83 5.35
N ALA A 186 -9.32 -8.21 6.53
CA ALA A 186 -8.80 -6.86 6.77
C ALA A 186 -7.26 -6.79 6.70
N ASP A 187 -6.56 -7.83 7.17
CA ASP A 187 -5.09 -7.89 7.06
C ASP A 187 -4.67 -7.91 5.59
N TYR A 188 -5.28 -8.77 4.76
CA TYR A 188 -4.95 -8.83 3.33
C TYR A 188 -5.37 -7.57 2.57
N GLN A 189 -6.49 -6.93 2.93
CA GLN A 189 -6.87 -5.64 2.34
C GLN A 189 -5.82 -4.58 2.63
N GLN A 190 -5.33 -4.48 3.86
CA GLN A 190 -4.24 -3.57 4.20
C GLN A 190 -2.98 -3.88 3.41
N SER A 191 -2.57 -5.15 3.35
CA SER A 191 -1.38 -5.57 2.57
C SER A 191 -1.50 -5.22 1.09
N ILE A 192 -2.69 -5.35 0.49
CA ILE A 192 -2.94 -4.96 -0.91
C ILE A 192 -2.82 -3.44 -1.09
N GLU A 193 -3.35 -2.64 -0.15
CA GLU A 193 -3.21 -1.18 -0.19
C GLU A 193 -1.75 -0.76 -0.12
N ASP A 194 -0.97 -1.34 0.81
CA ASP A 194 0.45 -1.05 0.98
C ASP A 194 1.27 -1.50 -0.22
N LEU A 195 1.03 -2.71 -0.75
CA LEU A 195 1.68 -3.21 -1.96
C LEU A 195 1.42 -2.33 -3.18
N ASN A 196 0.18 -1.88 -3.38
CA ASN A 196 -0.16 -0.98 -4.49
C ASN A 196 0.52 0.39 -4.33
N MET A 197 0.63 0.90 -3.10
CA MET A 197 1.39 2.12 -2.80
C MET A 197 2.86 1.94 -3.16
N TYR A 198 3.50 0.86 -2.74
CA TYR A 198 4.90 0.60 -3.06
C TYR A 198 5.14 0.41 -4.56
N LEU A 199 4.26 -0.30 -5.25
CA LEU A 199 4.35 -0.48 -6.70
C LEU A 199 4.21 0.86 -7.45
N THR A 200 3.26 1.70 -7.03
CA THR A 200 3.07 3.04 -7.59
C THR A 200 4.32 3.91 -7.38
N ASN A 201 4.89 3.88 -6.18
CA ASN A 201 6.09 4.66 -5.87
C ASN A 201 7.34 4.12 -6.60
N LEU A 202 7.48 2.80 -6.77
CA LEU A 202 8.54 2.20 -7.58
C LEU A 202 8.46 2.65 -9.05
N GLN A 203 7.27 2.61 -9.64
CA GLN A 203 7.04 3.04 -11.02
C GLN A 203 7.31 4.54 -11.21
N ALA A 204 6.99 5.35 -10.20
CA ALA A 204 7.33 6.77 -10.16
C ALA A 204 8.85 6.98 -10.10
N MET A 205 9.57 6.22 -9.27
CA MET A 205 11.04 6.24 -9.22
C MET A 205 11.66 5.89 -10.58
N MET A 206 11.17 4.83 -11.22
CA MET A 206 11.61 4.43 -12.56
C MET A 206 11.39 5.53 -13.59
N THR A 207 10.23 6.19 -13.54
CA THR A 207 9.90 7.32 -14.43
C THR A 207 10.81 8.51 -14.18
N ASN A 208 11.03 8.84 -12.89
CA ASN A 208 11.90 9.95 -12.49
C ASN A 208 13.37 9.72 -12.85
N ALA A 209 13.83 8.48 -12.89
CA ALA A 209 15.20 8.14 -13.27
C ALA A 209 15.55 8.52 -14.72
N ALA A 210 14.56 8.66 -15.59
CA ALA A 210 14.72 9.15 -16.97
C ALA A 210 14.53 10.67 -17.10
N ASP A 211 14.15 11.37 -16.03
CA ASP A 211 13.90 12.82 -16.04
C ASP A 211 15.21 13.58 -15.78
N ASN A 212 15.58 14.46 -16.72
CA ASN A 212 16.77 15.30 -16.61
C ASN A 212 16.46 16.69 -16.04
N THR A 213 15.28 16.92 -15.52
CA THR A 213 14.91 18.15 -14.84
C THR A 213 15.83 18.37 -13.62
N PRO A 214 16.43 19.56 -13.43
CA PRO A 214 17.26 19.80 -12.26
C PRO A 214 16.51 19.56 -10.95
N TYR A 215 17.16 18.94 -9.97
CA TYR A 215 16.53 18.53 -8.69
C TYR A 215 15.75 19.61 -7.95
N ASN A 216 16.10 20.87 -8.18
CA ASN A 216 15.50 22.05 -7.56
C ASN A 216 14.39 22.70 -8.39
N ASN A 217 13.93 22.03 -9.42
CA ASN A 217 12.77 22.43 -10.21
C ASN A 217 11.56 21.51 -9.89
N VAL A 218 10.40 21.89 -10.43
CA VAL A 218 9.19 21.06 -10.33
C VAL A 218 9.35 19.83 -11.19
N HIS A 219 9.20 18.65 -10.59
CA HIS A 219 9.16 17.37 -11.30
C HIS A 219 7.71 16.94 -11.55
N GLN A 220 7.43 16.52 -12.77
CA GLN A 220 6.08 16.08 -13.14
C GLN A 220 5.68 14.83 -12.36
N THR A 221 6.63 13.96 -12.05
CA THR A 221 6.43 12.75 -11.23
C THR A 221 5.94 13.10 -9.83
N ASP A 222 6.52 14.12 -9.18
CA ASP A 222 6.06 14.59 -7.86
C ASP A 222 4.59 15.04 -7.91
N LEU A 223 4.23 15.85 -8.93
CA LEU A 223 2.87 16.33 -9.08
C LEU A 223 1.87 15.20 -9.33
N GLN A 224 2.24 14.22 -10.16
CA GLN A 224 1.40 13.05 -10.43
C GLN A 224 1.17 12.22 -9.17
N LEU A 225 2.22 11.95 -8.37
CA LEU A 225 2.09 11.24 -7.11
C LEU A 225 1.27 12.04 -6.09
N MET A 226 1.52 13.35 -5.95
CA MET A 226 0.72 14.19 -5.05
C MET A 226 -0.76 14.23 -5.47
N GLN A 227 -1.05 14.23 -6.77
CA GLN A 227 -2.41 14.16 -7.28
C GLN A 227 -3.04 12.79 -6.99
N HIS A 228 -2.32 11.70 -7.26
CA HIS A 228 -2.76 10.33 -7.00
C HIS A 228 -3.15 10.13 -5.53
N TYR A 229 -2.34 10.62 -4.59
CA TYR A 229 -2.60 10.50 -3.16
C TYR A 229 -3.49 11.62 -2.57
N GLY A 230 -4.00 12.54 -3.37
CA GLY A 230 -4.85 13.64 -2.92
C GLY A 230 -4.11 14.67 -2.06
N PHE A 231 -2.81 14.91 -2.34
CA PHE A 231 -1.95 15.79 -1.56
C PHE A 231 -1.76 17.20 -2.18
N MET A 232 -2.40 17.50 -3.33
CA MET A 232 -2.20 18.76 -4.05
C MET A 232 -2.53 20.02 -3.23
N ASN A 233 -3.43 19.94 -2.26
CA ASN A 233 -3.82 21.06 -1.39
C ASN A 233 -3.19 20.93 0.02
N LYS A 234 -1.97 20.42 0.12
CA LYS A 234 -1.30 20.14 1.39
C LYS A 234 0.15 20.61 1.36
N LYS A 235 0.77 20.67 2.57
CA LYS A 235 2.22 20.66 2.69
C LYS A 235 2.73 19.25 2.49
N VAL A 236 3.68 19.06 1.57
CA VAL A 236 4.24 17.77 1.22
C VAL A 236 5.76 17.89 1.15
N VAL A 237 6.45 16.96 1.78
CA VAL A 237 7.88 16.71 1.60
C VAL A 237 8.01 15.51 0.66
N VAL A 238 8.61 15.69 -0.49
CA VAL A 238 8.85 14.64 -1.48
C VAL A 238 10.33 14.31 -1.48
N VAL A 239 10.69 13.03 -1.34
CA VAL A 239 12.08 12.56 -1.42
C VAL A 239 12.23 11.61 -2.60
N SER A 240 13.04 11.99 -3.57
CA SER A 240 13.47 11.12 -4.66
C SER A 240 14.72 10.34 -4.22
N LEU A 241 14.57 9.01 -4.10
CA LEU A 241 15.65 8.10 -3.73
C LEU A 241 16.70 8.01 -4.84
N HIS A 242 16.28 8.06 -6.10
CA HIS A 242 17.18 8.04 -7.25
C HIS A 242 18.05 9.29 -7.33
N GLU A 243 17.45 10.47 -7.17
CA GLU A 243 18.16 11.75 -7.28
C GLU A 243 18.89 12.15 -5.99
N GLN A 244 18.65 11.45 -4.87
CA GLN A 244 19.10 11.87 -3.55
C GLN A 244 18.72 13.33 -3.28
N ALA A 245 17.48 13.68 -3.55
CA ALA A 245 16.94 15.02 -3.47
C ALA A 245 15.60 15.06 -2.72
N MET A 246 15.37 16.17 -2.06
CA MET A 246 14.12 16.47 -1.36
C MET A 246 13.51 17.74 -1.95
N ARG A 247 12.26 17.66 -2.35
CA ARG A 247 11.46 18.79 -2.84
C ARG A 247 10.29 19.05 -1.91
N ILE A 248 10.05 20.29 -1.58
CA ILE A 248 9.02 20.69 -0.62
C ILE A 248 7.95 21.46 -1.34
N TYR A 249 6.72 20.99 -1.22
CA TYR A 249 5.56 21.58 -1.87
C TYR A 249 4.57 22.14 -0.84
N GLN A 250 3.90 23.20 -1.22
CA GLN A 250 2.70 23.71 -0.55
C GLN A 250 1.66 24.06 -1.60
N ASP A 251 0.46 23.50 -1.46
CA ASP A 251 -0.66 23.73 -2.38
C ASP A 251 -0.27 23.52 -3.86
N GLY A 252 0.45 22.42 -4.13
CA GLY A 252 0.92 22.01 -5.44
C GLY A 252 2.08 22.85 -6.01
N LYS A 253 2.61 23.81 -5.26
CA LYS A 253 3.72 24.67 -5.70
C LYS A 253 5.00 24.29 -4.98
N LEU A 254 6.09 24.16 -5.72
CA LEU A 254 7.42 23.97 -5.16
C LEU A 254 7.82 25.22 -4.38
N VAL A 255 8.16 25.06 -3.09
CA VAL A 255 8.58 26.17 -2.22
C VAL A 255 10.06 26.08 -1.85
N ASN A 256 10.67 24.89 -1.86
CA ASN A 256 12.11 24.71 -1.67
C ASN A 256 12.56 23.34 -2.18
N ALA A 257 13.87 23.16 -2.35
CA ALA A 257 14.47 21.88 -2.68
C ALA A 257 15.90 21.78 -2.11
N PHE A 258 16.29 20.56 -1.70
CA PHE A 258 17.58 20.27 -1.10
C PHE A 258 18.15 18.96 -1.65
N LEU A 259 19.47 18.88 -1.78
CA LEU A 259 20.14 17.60 -1.89
C LEU A 259 20.18 16.95 -0.50
N VAL A 260 20.00 15.64 -0.46
CA VAL A 260 19.97 14.82 0.76
C VAL A 260 20.87 13.60 0.63
N THR A 261 21.08 12.86 1.71
CA THR A 261 21.63 11.52 1.69
C THR A 261 20.67 10.58 2.38
N THR A 262 20.20 9.54 1.67
CA THR A 262 19.31 8.52 2.19
C THR A 262 20.06 7.31 2.74
N GLY A 263 19.33 6.25 3.09
CA GLY A 263 19.91 5.03 3.64
C GLY A 263 20.79 4.27 2.66
N ARG A 264 21.83 3.62 3.19
CA ARG A 264 22.71 2.71 2.44
C ARG A 264 22.01 1.39 2.09
N PRO A 265 22.54 0.58 1.14
CA PRO A 265 21.84 -0.62 0.63
C PRO A 265 21.45 -1.68 1.66
N ASP A 266 22.19 -1.82 2.75
CA ASP A 266 21.83 -2.74 3.85
C ASP A 266 20.93 -2.09 4.93
N ARG A 267 20.64 -0.80 4.80
CA ARG A 267 19.84 0.04 5.67
C ARG A 267 19.10 1.13 4.88
N PRO A 268 18.24 0.76 3.94
CA PRO A 268 17.59 1.72 3.07
C PRO A 268 16.60 2.62 3.81
N SER A 269 16.39 3.82 3.28
CA SER A 269 15.24 4.64 3.63
C SER A 269 13.97 3.99 3.09
N LEU A 270 12.87 4.08 3.82
CA LEU A 270 11.62 3.41 3.44
C LEU A 270 10.84 4.25 2.43
N PRO A 271 10.66 3.77 1.18
CA PRO A 271 9.70 4.38 0.26
C PRO A 271 8.28 4.22 0.80
N GLY A 272 7.41 5.14 0.42
CA GLY A 272 6.01 5.10 0.84
C GLY A 272 5.40 6.47 1.03
N THR A 273 4.16 6.47 1.55
CA THR A 273 3.43 7.67 1.93
C THR A 273 3.31 7.75 3.44
N TRP A 274 4.05 8.65 4.03
CA TRP A 274 4.20 8.83 5.46
C TRP A 274 3.70 10.22 5.90
N TRP A 275 3.90 10.56 7.14
CA TRP A 275 3.68 11.91 7.67
C TRP A 275 4.64 12.18 8.83
N VAL A 276 4.83 13.45 9.15
CA VAL A 276 5.60 13.85 10.32
C VAL A 276 4.84 13.44 11.59
N GLU A 277 5.34 12.42 12.30
CA GLU A 277 4.77 11.87 13.53
C GLU A 277 5.23 12.64 14.77
N GLY A 278 6.44 13.17 14.72
CA GLY A 278 7.05 13.87 15.84
C GLY A 278 8.17 14.79 15.41
N LYS A 279 8.46 15.79 16.25
CA LYS A 279 9.55 16.75 16.04
C LYS A 279 10.31 16.94 17.34
N LYS A 280 11.67 16.95 17.27
CA LYS A 280 12.56 17.17 18.41
C LYS A 280 13.70 18.10 18.01
N SER A 281 14.01 19.07 18.87
CA SER A 281 15.13 20.02 18.66
C SER A 281 15.54 20.65 19.99
N PRO A 282 16.79 20.47 20.47
CA PRO A 282 17.73 19.43 20.07
C PRO A 282 17.36 18.04 20.61
N THR A 283 18.03 17.02 20.13
CA THR A 283 17.90 15.64 20.65
C THR A 283 19.24 14.89 20.50
N VAL A 284 19.29 13.68 21.07
CA VAL A 284 20.44 12.78 20.89
C VAL A 284 19.90 11.45 20.37
N PHE A 285 20.41 11.01 19.21
CA PHE A 285 20.14 9.67 18.72
C PHE A 285 21.05 8.67 19.39
N LYS A 286 20.50 7.55 19.83
CA LYS A 286 21.21 6.48 20.52
C LYS A 286 20.94 5.16 19.84
N ALA A 287 21.99 4.41 19.55
CA ALA A 287 21.83 3.04 19.12
C ALA A 287 21.22 2.19 20.24
N ASN A 288 20.18 1.45 19.93
CA ASN A 288 19.57 0.49 20.86
C ASN A 288 20.14 -0.93 20.73
N VAL A 289 21.34 -1.04 20.17
CA VAL A 289 22.12 -2.27 19.98
C VAL A 289 23.49 -2.15 20.62
N PRO A 290 24.11 -3.27 21.04
CA PRO A 290 25.44 -3.22 21.69
C PRO A 290 26.55 -2.75 20.73
N PRO A 291 27.66 -2.19 21.24
CA PRO A 291 28.77 -1.69 20.43
C PRO A 291 29.42 -2.71 19.48
N THR A 292 29.20 -4.01 19.73
CA THR A 292 29.68 -5.10 18.87
C THR A 292 28.79 -5.33 17.64
N SER A 293 27.62 -4.70 17.59
CA SER A 293 26.71 -4.79 16.45
C SER A 293 27.21 -3.98 15.27
N PRO A 294 27.13 -4.47 14.03
CA PRO A 294 27.43 -3.69 12.83
C PRO A 294 26.47 -2.50 12.63
N TYR A 295 25.41 -2.44 13.43
CA TYR A 295 24.38 -1.40 13.41
C TYR A 295 24.54 -0.37 14.53
N TRP A 296 25.59 -0.52 15.33
CA TRP A 296 25.89 0.43 16.38
C TRP A 296 26.46 1.73 15.82
N TYR A 297 26.08 2.83 16.46
CA TYR A 297 26.68 4.14 16.27
C TYR A 297 26.78 4.86 17.63
N PRO A 298 27.72 5.79 17.83
CA PRO A 298 27.84 6.54 19.07
C PRO A 298 26.64 7.45 19.32
N ASP A 299 26.44 7.86 20.57
CA ASP A 299 25.45 8.88 20.92
C ASP A 299 25.68 10.13 20.03
N THR A 300 24.70 10.43 19.17
CA THR A 300 24.84 11.43 18.12
C THR A 300 23.90 12.60 18.38
N PRO A 301 24.45 13.80 18.70
CA PRO A 301 23.64 15.01 18.84
C PRO A 301 23.01 15.42 17.51
N ILE A 302 21.73 15.71 17.53
CA ILE A 302 20.94 16.17 16.38
C ILE A 302 20.26 17.48 16.76
N ASN A 303 20.39 18.50 15.90
CA ASN A 303 19.76 19.79 16.16
C ASN A 303 18.27 19.77 15.78
N TYR A 304 17.92 19.14 14.68
CA TYR A 304 16.56 19.14 14.12
C TYR A 304 16.18 17.74 13.64
N ALA A 305 15.26 17.09 14.32
CA ALA A 305 14.77 15.76 13.98
C ALA A 305 13.26 15.76 13.78
N MET A 306 12.81 15.25 12.64
CA MET A 306 11.41 15.09 12.25
C MET A 306 11.16 13.62 11.94
N GLN A 307 10.46 12.92 12.83
CA GLN A 307 10.14 11.51 12.66
C GLN A 307 9.04 11.35 11.62
N TYR A 308 9.24 10.45 10.65
CA TYR A 308 8.24 10.15 9.63
C TYR A 308 7.76 8.69 9.67
N HIS A 309 8.41 7.82 10.44
CA HIS A 309 7.98 6.44 10.63
C HIS A 309 8.32 5.96 12.04
N SER A 310 7.41 5.21 12.66
CA SER A 310 7.47 4.75 14.06
C SER A 310 8.71 3.89 14.39
N ASP A 311 9.28 3.21 13.41
CA ASP A 311 10.48 2.37 13.57
C ASP A 311 11.79 3.18 13.63
N GLY A 312 11.68 4.49 13.85
CA GLY A 312 12.85 5.34 14.09
C GLY A 312 13.44 5.94 12.84
N TYR A 313 12.67 6.13 11.78
CA TYR A 313 13.11 6.86 10.59
C TYR A 313 12.80 8.35 10.71
N PHE A 314 13.83 9.16 10.42
CA PHE A 314 13.78 10.60 10.58
C PHE A 314 14.30 11.33 9.33
N LEU A 315 13.78 12.56 9.15
CA LEU A 315 14.44 13.61 8.38
C LEU A 315 15.23 14.44 9.41
N HIS A 316 16.56 14.56 9.28
CA HIS A 316 17.35 15.25 10.30
C HIS A 316 18.68 15.82 9.78
N ASP A 317 19.27 16.76 10.50
CA ASP A 317 20.59 17.28 10.20
C ASP A 317 21.70 16.26 10.46
N SER A 318 22.76 16.33 9.64
CA SER A 318 23.94 15.47 9.75
C SER A 318 25.20 16.32 9.67
N TRP A 319 25.66 16.81 10.80
CA TRP A 319 26.84 17.69 10.95
C TRP A 319 28.17 17.02 10.53
N TRP A 320 28.20 15.70 10.46
CA TRP A 320 29.36 14.89 10.05
C TRP A 320 29.50 14.74 8.53
N ARG A 321 28.56 15.25 7.73
CA ARG A 321 28.58 15.21 6.26
C ARG A 321 28.85 16.58 5.67
N ALA A 322 29.62 16.58 4.59
CA ALA A 322 29.76 17.74 3.73
C ALA A 322 29.07 17.54 2.37
N ASN A 323 28.95 16.28 1.91
CA ASN A 323 28.39 15.97 0.59
C ASN A 323 26.96 15.40 0.71
N TYR A 324 26.12 15.85 -0.20
CA TYR A 324 24.73 15.40 -0.36
C TYR A 324 24.43 15.27 -1.86
N GLY A 325 23.45 14.45 -2.22
CA GLY A 325 23.01 14.27 -3.59
C GLY A 325 23.38 12.90 -4.16
N PRO A 326 23.24 12.70 -5.49
CA PRO A 326 23.41 11.41 -6.15
C PRO A 326 24.72 10.71 -5.75
N GLY A 327 24.60 9.40 -5.44
CA GLY A 327 25.75 8.57 -5.06
C GLY A 327 26.16 8.63 -3.58
N THR A 328 25.68 9.60 -2.79
CA THR A 328 26.09 9.72 -1.38
C THR A 328 25.49 8.66 -0.46
N ASN A 329 24.52 7.91 -0.92
CA ASN A 329 23.97 6.71 -0.24
C ASN A 329 24.81 5.43 -0.49
N PHE A 330 25.80 5.49 -1.37
CA PHE A 330 26.79 4.43 -1.62
C PHE A 330 28.13 4.79 -0.99
N PRO A 331 29.11 3.85 -0.91
CA PRO A 331 30.46 4.18 -0.47
C PRO A 331 31.09 5.27 -1.34
N HIS A 332 31.65 6.30 -0.71
CA HIS A 332 32.26 7.45 -1.38
C HIS A 332 33.26 8.18 -0.46
N GLN A 333 33.98 9.13 -1.02
CA GLN A 333 34.84 10.03 -0.27
C GLN A 333 34.04 11.32 0.02
N ASP A 334 33.73 11.56 1.29
CA ASP A 334 33.05 12.79 1.73
C ASP A 334 34.09 13.86 2.10
N ALA A 335 33.84 15.11 1.71
CA ALA A 335 34.75 16.23 1.96
C ALA A 335 34.89 16.59 3.46
N SER A 336 34.01 16.11 4.35
CA SER A 336 34.15 16.25 5.79
C SER A 336 35.31 15.42 6.37
N GLY A 337 35.72 14.33 5.71
CA GLY A 337 36.69 13.37 6.22
C GLY A 337 36.19 12.53 7.40
N ASP A 338 34.93 12.66 7.81
CA ASP A 338 34.35 11.85 8.88
C ASP A 338 34.00 10.44 8.36
N PRO A 339 34.42 9.35 9.02
CA PRO A 339 34.20 8.00 8.55
C PRO A 339 32.70 7.61 8.47
N PHE A 340 31.82 8.26 9.25
CA PHE A 340 30.37 8.02 9.19
C PHE A 340 29.72 8.67 7.97
N SER A 341 30.41 9.57 7.27
CA SER A 341 29.94 10.21 6.05
C SER A 341 30.27 9.42 4.78
N ALA A 342 31.21 8.45 4.86
CA ALA A 342 31.71 7.72 3.69
C ALA A 342 30.70 6.76 3.03
N GLN A 343 29.45 6.76 3.44
CA GLN A 343 28.34 5.97 2.90
C GLN A 343 27.00 6.55 3.32
N GLY A 344 25.90 5.98 2.83
CA GLY A 344 24.54 6.35 3.22
C GLY A 344 24.26 6.25 4.72
N SER A 345 23.09 6.73 5.12
CA SER A 345 22.62 6.68 6.51
C SER A 345 22.19 5.26 6.93
N HIS A 346 21.75 5.11 8.17
CA HIS A 346 21.10 3.89 8.67
C HIS A 346 19.56 3.86 8.39
N GLY A 347 19.12 4.54 7.32
CA GLY A 347 17.74 4.60 6.90
C GLY A 347 17.07 5.97 7.03
N CYS A 348 17.64 6.88 7.82
CA CYS A 348 17.15 8.26 7.90
C CYS A 348 17.49 9.05 6.62
N VAL A 349 16.76 10.14 6.37
CA VAL A 349 17.10 11.11 5.33
C VAL A 349 17.94 12.23 5.98
N ASN A 350 19.20 12.29 5.61
CA ASN A 350 20.15 13.27 6.13
C ASN A 350 20.12 14.57 5.32
N LEU A 351 20.13 15.70 6.01
CA LEU A 351 20.16 17.04 5.44
C LEU A 351 21.35 17.87 6.00
N ALA A 352 21.81 18.84 5.23
CA ALA A 352 22.65 19.90 5.77
C ALA A 352 21.90 20.65 6.89
N LYS A 353 22.62 21.13 7.91
CA LYS A 353 22.02 21.70 9.12
C LYS A 353 21.05 22.83 8.84
N ASP A 354 21.37 23.75 7.94
CA ASP A 354 20.53 24.90 7.62
C ASP A 354 19.26 24.47 6.88
N ASN A 355 19.35 23.46 6.00
CA ASN A 355 18.22 22.86 5.30
C ASN A 355 17.28 22.14 6.29
N ALA A 356 17.85 21.40 7.25
CA ALA A 356 17.08 20.75 8.30
C ALA A 356 16.38 21.77 9.22
N ALA A 357 17.05 22.89 9.55
CA ALA A 357 16.47 23.98 10.33
C ALA A 357 15.28 24.62 9.59
N TRP A 358 15.46 24.89 8.29
CA TRP A 358 14.38 25.42 7.46
C TRP A 358 13.20 24.46 7.39
N LEU A 359 13.47 23.17 7.12
CA LEU A 359 12.44 22.15 7.01
C LEU A 359 11.69 21.96 8.34
N TYR A 360 12.45 21.95 9.46
CA TYR A 360 11.87 21.84 10.79
C TYR A 360 10.86 22.97 11.09
N ASN A 361 11.17 24.19 10.67
CA ASN A 361 10.26 25.34 10.85
C ASN A 361 9.05 25.28 9.90
N PHE A 362 9.22 24.71 8.71
CA PHE A 362 8.16 24.62 7.70
C PHE A 362 7.12 23.52 8.02
N VAL A 363 7.58 22.31 8.42
CA VAL A 363 6.69 21.18 8.64
C VAL A 363 6.01 21.22 10.00
N GLN A 364 4.81 20.64 10.05
CA GLN A 364 4.00 20.43 11.24
C GLN A 364 3.72 18.96 11.42
N LEU A 365 3.18 18.54 12.57
CA LEU A 365 2.65 17.19 12.72
C LEU A 365 1.63 16.91 11.61
N TYR A 366 1.68 15.70 11.06
CA TYR A 366 0.86 15.25 9.94
C TYR A 366 1.16 15.92 8.59
N THR A 367 2.22 16.74 8.46
CA THR A 367 2.76 17.10 7.13
C THR A 367 3.10 15.83 6.38
N ARG A 368 2.64 15.71 5.13
CA ARG A 368 2.87 14.50 4.32
C ARG A 368 4.32 14.37 3.91
N VAL A 369 4.81 13.13 3.96
CA VAL A 369 6.16 12.75 3.51
C VAL A 369 5.98 11.65 2.48
N LEU A 370 6.35 11.92 1.24
CA LEU A 370 6.27 11.01 0.11
C LEU A 370 7.69 10.64 -0.29
N ILE A 371 8.01 9.35 -0.30
CA ILE A 371 9.35 8.82 -0.62
C ILE A 371 9.20 7.81 -1.76
N TYR A 372 9.93 8.03 -2.88
CA TYR A 372 9.88 7.17 -4.05
C TYR A 372 11.24 7.02 -4.74
#